data_7762e9e755ec8a92eb91d7be8dbb99c8
#
_entry.id   7762e9e755ec8a92eb91d7be8dbb99c8
#
_cell.length_a   1.000
_cell.length_b   1.000
_cell.length_c   1.000
_cell.angle_alpha   90.00
_cell.angle_beta   90.00
_cell.angle_gamma   90.00
#
_symmetry.space_group_name_H-M   'P 1'
#
loop_
_entity.id
_entity.type
_entity.pdbx_description
1 polymer ?
#
loop_
_entity_poly.entity_id
_entity_poly.type
_entity_poly.pdbx_seq_one_letter_code
_entity_poly.pdbx_strand_id
1 'polypeptide(L)'
;MPLDEVTKQVLEQARSQFEQQARLSKYRTDPVMFAIDVLGFEPWSKQVDILRSVQDNVHTAVRSCHGSGKSEIASIIACWWVATRPEGDAIVVTTAPTYPQVHNILWEAIRKHHRTAAERFELGLSPMKLPGYITQDDDWKTENGTLVGFGRKPADSNDHAFQGIHRRYVLVIVDESCGIVPKLFNAVEAITTTENSRILAVGNPDDPSAHFYKFFTTDP
;
A
#
# COMPACT_ATOMS: atom_id res chain seq x y z
N MET A 1 27.67 -8.22 -39.85
CA MET A 1 26.53 -9.10 -40.13
C MET A 1 25.30 -8.49 -39.43
N PRO A 2 24.20 -8.22 -40.11
CA PRO A 2 23.02 -7.74 -39.45
C PRO A 2 22.49 -8.82 -38.50
N LEU A 3 22.02 -8.40 -37.30
CA LEU A 3 21.37 -9.28 -36.34
C LEU A 3 20.12 -9.88 -36.99
N ASP A 4 19.86 -11.15 -36.72
CA ASP A 4 18.61 -11.78 -37.18
C ASP A 4 17.39 -11.22 -36.41
N GLU A 5 16.20 -11.46 -36.94
CA GLU A 5 14.95 -10.88 -36.41
C GLU A 5 14.65 -11.36 -34.99
N VAL A 6 15.00 -12.60 -34.68
CA VAL A 6 14.82 -13.19 -33.33
C VAL A 6 15.74 -12.49 -32.32
N THR A 7 17.01 -12.26 -32.69
CA THR A 7 17.95 -11.54 -31.83
C THR A 7 17.50 -10.10 -31.56
N LYS A 8 16.97 -9.42 -32.58
CA LYS A 8 16.41 -8.05 -32.38
C LYS A 8 15.23 -8.05 -31.44
N GLN A 9 14.27 -8.95 -31.58
CA GLN A 9 13.13 -9.07 -30.69
C GLN A 9 13.55 -9.35 -29.23
N VAL A 10 14.51 -10.25 -29.03
CA VAL A 10 15.05 -10.55 -27.69
C VAL A 10 15.70 -9.32 -27.07
N LEU A 11 16.49 -8.56 -27.85
CA LEU A 11 17.15 -7.34 -27.37
C LEU A 11 16.11 -6.24 -27.01
N GLU A 12 15.11 -6.04 -27.84
CA GLU A 12 14.03 -5.08 -27.58
C GLU A 12 13.24 -5.45 -26.32
N GLN A 13 12.94 -6.73 -26.14
CA GLN A 13 12.25 -7.22 -24.95
C GLN A 13 13.09 -7.04 -23.68
N ALA A 14 14.39 -7.38 -23.74
CA ALA A 14 15.33 -7.18 -22.64
C ALA A 14 15.49 -5.70 -22.29
N ARG A 15 15.57 -4.82 -23.30
CA ARG A 15 15.64 -3.36 -23.10
C ARG A 15 14.36 -2.83 -22.44
N SER A 16 13.19 -3.24 -22.91
CA SER A 16 11.91 -2.85 -22.32
C SER A 16 11.80 -3.29 -20.86
N GLN A 17 12.19 -4.53 -20.54
CA GLN A 17 12.22 -5.03 -19.17
C GLN A 17 13.18 -4.24 -18.29
N PHE A 18 14.37 -3.91 -18.79
CA PHE A 18 15.35 -3.11 -18.05
C PHE A 18 14.84 -1.69 -17.77
N GLU A 19 14.24 -1.03 -18.76
CA GLU A 19 13.65 0.30 -18.61
C GLU A 19 12.47 0.28 -17.62
N GLN A 20 11.65 -0.75 -17.65
CA GLN A 20 10.55 -0.95 -16.68
C GLN A 20 11.11 -1.15 -15.27
N GLN A 21 12.13 -1.98 -15.11
CA GLN A 21 12.75 -2.24 -13.81
C GLN A 21 13.42 -0.99 -13.23
N ALA A 22 14.07 -0.19 -14.08
CA ALA A 22 14.66 1.09 -13.68
C ALA A 22 13.61 2.10 -13.21
N ARG A 23 12.45 2.19 -13.89
CA ARG A 23 11.33 3.02 -13.47
C ARG A 23 10.77 2.59 -12.13
N LEU A 24 10.51 1.29 -11.96
CA LEU A 24 10.02 0.73 -10.71
C LEU A 24 10.99 1.01 -9.54
N SER A 25 12.30 0.87 -9.80
CA SER A 25 13.34 1.17 -8.81
C SER A 25 13.31 2.63 -8.35
N LYS A 26 13.15 3.58 -9.28
CA LYS A 26 13.03 5.03 -8.97
C LYS A 26 11.88 5.31 -8.03
N TYR A 27 10.69 4.82 -8.36
CA TYR A 27 9.49 5.07 -7.53
C TYR A 27 9.48 4.26 -6.24
N ARG A 28 10.15 3.12 -6.17
CA ARG A 28 10.25 2.33 -4.94
C ARG A 28 10.96 3.08 -3.82
N THR A 29 11.95 3.90 -4.18
CA THR A 29 12.72 4.72 -3.22
C THR A 29 12.18 6.13 -3.06
N ASP A 30 11.16 6.52 -3.83
CA ASP A 30 10.52 7.84 -3.72
C ASP A 30 9.00 7.75 -3.86
N PRO A 31 8.30 7.47 -2.75
CA PRO A 31 6.83 7.42 -2.74
C PRO A 31 6.17 8.78 -3.01
N VAL A 32 6.86 9.89 -2.75
CA VAL A 32 6.35 11.24 -3.04
C VAL A 32 6.32 11.45 -4.55
N MET A 33 7.40 11.12 -5.23
CA MET A 33 7.46 11.20 -6.68
C MET A 33 6.44 10.25 -7.34
N PHE A 34 6.23 9.05 -6.78
CA PHE A 34 5.18 8.15 -7.24
C PHE A 34 3.78 8.80 -7.15
N ALA A 35 3.46 9.44 -6.02
CA ALA A 35 2.18 10.11 -5.84
C ALA A 35 1.95 11.20 -6.91
N ILE A 36 2.97 12.00 -7.20
CA ILE A 36 2.89 13.11 -8.17
C ILE A 36 2.84 12.58 -9.61
N ASP A 37 3.82 11.79 -10.01
CA ASP A 37 4.00 11.38 -11.40
C ASP A 37 2.95 10.36 -11.85
N VAL A 38 2.64 9.36 -10.99
CA VAL A 38 1.75 8.27 -11.35
C VAL A 38 0.28 8.61 -11.04
N LEU A 39 0.00 9.08 -9.84
CA LEU A 39 -1.37 9.32 -9.39
C LEU A 39 -1.84 10.77 -9.65
N GLY A 40 -0.94 11.70 -9.96
CA GLY A 40 -1.27 13.12 -10.11
C GLY A 40 -1.70 13.78 -8.81
N PHE A 41 -1.23 13.27 -7.69
CA PHE A 41 -1.56 13.74 -6.36
C PHE A 41 -0.38 14.52 -5.77
N GLU A 42 -0.61 15.77 -5.38
CA GLU A 42 0.38 16.62 -4.71
C GLU A 42 0.20 16.54 -3.18
N PRO A 43 1.04 15.75 -2.48
CA PRO A 43 0.93 15.62 -1.04
C PRO A 43 1.41 16.91 -0.34
N TRP A 44 0.66 17.40 0.65
CA TRP A 44 1.14 18.48 1.51
C TRP A 44 2.18 17.96 2.51
N SER A 45 2.89 18.89 3.19
CA SER A 45 4.09 18.58 3.97
C SER A 45 3.95 17.40 4.93
N LYS A 46 2.82 17.28 5.67
CA LYS A 46 2.60 16.16 6.60
C LYS A 46 2.32 14.83 5.89
N GLN A 47 1.72 14.85 4.72
CA GLN A 47 1.56 13.65 3.90
C GLN A 47 2.90 13.20 3.31
N VAL A 48 3.77 14.14 2.96
CA VAL A 48 5.16 13.84 2.58
C VAL A 48 5.91 13.16 3.73
N ASP A 49 5.78 13.69 4.96
CA ASP A 49 6.40 13.10 6.15
C ASP A 49 5.91 11.63 6.35
N ILE A 50 4.62 11.36 6.17
CA ILE A 50 4.04 10.01 6.29
C ILE A 50 4.58 9.08 5.19
N LEU A 51 4.60 9.52 3.93
CA LEU A 51 5.13 8.73 2.81
C LEU A 51 6.58 8.30 3.07
N ARG A 52 7.42 9.24 3.49
CA ARG A 52 8.83 8.98 3.81
C ARG A 52 8.96 8.08 5.03
N SER A 53 8.15 8.30 6.06
CA SER A 53 8.17 7.45 7.26
C SER A 53 7.87 5.99 6.93
N VAL A 54 6.85 5.70 6.11
CA VAL A 54 6.54 4.32 5.69
C VAL A 54 7.64 3.72 4.82
N GLN A 55 8.32 4.53 4.01
CA GLN A 55 9.46 4.07 3.24
C GLN A 55 10.62 3.61 4.14
N ASP A 56 10.95 4.42 5.14
CA ASP A 56 12.19 4.29 5.91
C ASP A 56 12.03 3.42 7.17
N ASN A 57 10.82 3.30 7.72
CA ASN A 57 10.57 2.63 8.99
C ASN A 57 9.65 1.42 8.84
N VAL A 58 9.89 0.38 9.64
CA VAL A 58 9.03 -0.80 9.72
C VAL A 58 7.65 -0.43 10.26
N HIS A 59 7.61 0.43 11.28
CA HIS A 59 6.38 0.88 11.91
C HIS A 59 6.22 2.39 11.75
N THR A 60 5.06 2.82 11.27
CA THR A 60 4.65 4.23 11.18
C THR A 60 3.30 4.39 11.85
N ALA A 61 3.24 5.22 12.88
CA ALA A 61 2.00 5.57 13.55
C ALA A 61 1.66 7.05 13.31
N VAL A 62 0.45 7.34 12.89
CA VAL A 62 -0.01 8.69 12.52
C VAL A 62 -1.23 9.07 13.34
N ARG A 63 -1.05 10.00 14.27
CA ARG A 63 -2.17 10.63 14.98
C ARG A 63 -2.62 11.88 14.23
N SER A 64 -3.91 11.98 13.98
CA SER A 64 -4.45 13.11 13.23
C SER A 64 -5.96 13.22 13.41
N CYS A 65 -6.50 14.43 13.31
CA CYS A 65 -7.95 14.69 13.39
C CYS A 65 -8.71 14.17 12.14
N HIS A 66 -10.03 14.19 12.22
CA HIS A 66 -10.88 13.91 11.07
C HIS A 66 -10.66 14.92 9.95
N GLY A 67 -10.82 14.49 8.70
CA GLY A 67 -10.69 15.35 7.52
C GLY A 67 -9.26 15.75 7.14
N SER A 68 -8.23 15.22 7.80
CA SER A 68 -6.82 15.54 7.51
C SER A 68 -6.24 14.79 6.30
N GLY A 69 -7.01 13.91 5.66
CA GLY A 69 -6.56 13.12 4.51
C GLY A 69 -5.81 11.83 4.87
N LYS A 70 -6.03 11.28 6.08
CA LYS A 70 -5.41 10.00 6.53
C LYS A 70 -5.68 8.84 5.57
N SER A 71 -6.95 8.60 5.26
CA SER A 71 -7.35 7.49 4.39
C SER A 71 -6.90 7.71 2.93
N GLU A 72 -6.84 8.97 2.48
CA GLU A 72 -6.30 9.32 1.16
C GLU A 72 -4.82 8.96 1.07
N ILE A 73 -3.99 9.39 2.05
CA ILE A 73 -2.56 9.06 2.02
C ILE A 73 -2.31 7.57 2.23
N ALA A 74 -3.12 6.88 3.03
CA ALA A 74 -3.05 5.43 3.23
C ALA A 74 -3.33 4.67 1.92
N SER A 75 -4.32 5.13 1.12
CA SER A 75 -4.63 4.54 -0.19
C SER A 75 -3.50 4.75 -1.21
N ILE A 76 -2.85 5.91 -1.20
CA ILE A 76 -1.68 6.20 -2.04
C ILE A 76 -0.52 5.28 -1.68
N ILE A 77 -0.27 5.07 -0.39
CA ILE A 77 0.77 4.16 0.11
C ILE A 77 0.48 2.72 -0.32
N ALA A 78 -0.79 2.27 -0.28
CA ALA A 78 -1.19 0.97 -0.79
C ALA A 78 -0.88 0.83 -2.29
N CYS A 79 -1.23 1.83 -3.10
CA CYS A 79 -0.96 1.86 -4.53
C CYS A 79 0.56 1.84 -4.81
N TRP A 80 1.31 2.68 -4.12
CA TRP A 80 2.77 2.71 -4.22
C TRP A 80 3.40 1.36 -3.88
N TRP A 81 2.92 0.71 -2.79
CA TRP A 81 3.48 -0.56 -2.33
C TRP A 81 3.34 -1.66 -3.37
N VAL A 82 2.15 -1.82 -3.93
CA VAL A 82 1.87 -2.86 -4.94
C VAL A 82 2.55 -2.56 -6.27
N ALA A 83 2.52 -1.30 -6.72
CA ALA A 83 2.98 -0.93 -8.05
C ALA A 83 4.50 -0.89 -8.22
N THR A 84 5.28 -0.76 -7.14
CA THR A 84 6.72 -0.51 -7.23
C THR A 84 7.59 -1.71 -6.85
N ARG A 85 6.98 -2.83 -6.52
CA ARG A 85 7.66 -4.09 -6.19
C ARG A 85 7.43 -5.12 -7.28
N PRO A 86 8.25 -6.20 -7.36
CA PRO A 86 8.03 -7.24 -8.35
C PRO A 86 6.63 -7.81 -8.24
N GLU A 87 6.02 -8.08 -9.38
CA GLU A 87 4.65 -8.56 -9.46
C GLU A 87 4.47 -9.87 -8.68
N GLY A 88 3.47 -9.92 -7.81
CA GLY A 88 3.19 -11.07 -6.95
C GLY A 88 4.05 -11.18 -5.69
N ASP A 89 5.15 -10.45 -5.57
CA ASP A 89 6.02 -10.46 -4.37
C ASP A 89 5.49 -9.56 -3.24
N ALA A 90 4.69 -8.55 -3.58
CA ALA A 90 4.11 -7.63 -2.62
C ALA A 90 2.66 -7.97 -2.30
N ILE A 91 2.26 -7.68 -1.07
CA ILE A 91 0.86 -7.72 -0.66
C ILE A 91 0.54 -6.54 0.27
N VAL A 92 -0.65 -5.98 0.09
CA VAL A 92 -1.24 -4.99 1.00
C VAL A 92 -2.41 -5.61 1.73
N VAL A 93 -2.38 -5.55 3.05
CA VAL A 93 -3.46 -5.97 3.94
C VAL A 93 -4.04 -4.73 4.59
N THR A 94 -5.34 -4.53 4.50
CA THR A 94 -6.00 -3.40 5.14
C THR A 94 -7.06 -3.85 6.13
N THR A 95 -7.14 -3.17 7.26
CA THR A 95 -8.16 -3.42 8.29
C THR A 95 -8.58 -2.12 8.97
N ALA A 96 -9.76 -2.14 9.57
CA ALA A 96 -10.33 -1.06 10.37
C ALA A 96 -11.29 -1.65 11.41
N PRO A 97 -11.77 -0.87 12.40
CA PRO A 97 -12.72 -1.35 13.41
C PRO A 97 -14.02 -1.89 12.82
N THR A 98 -14.45 -1.37 11.68
CA THR A 98 -15.67 -1.83 11.00
C THR A 98 -15.42 -2.12 9.52
N TYR A 99 -16.17 -3.07 8.96
CA TYR A 99 -16.07 -3.38 7.53
C TYR A 99 -16.47 -2.20 6.61
N PRO A 100 -17.50 -1.39 6.92
CA PRO A 100 -17.78 -0.19 6.12
C PRO A 100 -16.62 0.81 6.05
N GLN A 101 -15.81 0.94 7.10
CA GLN A 101 -14.60 1.79 7.06
C GLN A 101 -13.56 1.23 6.09
N VAL A 102 -13.35 -0.08 6.07
CA VAL A 102 -12.48 -0.74 5.09
C VAL A 102 -13.01 -0.51 3.68
N HIS A 103 -14.26 -0.92 3.42
CA HIS A 103 -14.84 -0.97 2.09
C HIS A 103 -15.15 0.41 1.50
N ASN A 104 -15.94 1.23 2.23
CA ASN A 104 -16.50 2.47 1.68
C ASN A 104 -15.54 3.66 1.76
N ILE A 105 -14.47 3.57 2.54
CA ILE A 105 -13.53 4.68 2.71
C ILE A 105 -12.19 4.34 2.07
N LEU A 106 -11.47 3.38 2.63
CA LEU A 106 -10.11 3.09 2.20
C LEU A 106 -10.07 2.43 0.82
N TRP A 107 -10.90 1.39 0.60
CA TRP A 107 -10.90 0.70 -0.69
C TRP A 107 -11.55 1.51 -1.81
N GLU A 108 -12.51 2.37 -1.52
CA GLU A 108 -13.03 3.30 -2.53
C GLU A 108 -11.94 4.29 -2.98
N ALA A 109 -11.12 4.78 -2.05
CA ALA A 109 -9.97 5.62 -2.38
C ALA A 109 -8.91 4.86 -3.20
N ILE A 110 -8.61 3.61 -2.86
CA ILE A 110 -7.69 2.75 -3.63
C ILE A 110 -8.22 2.54 -5.06
N ARG A 111 -9.50 2.21 -5.22
CA ARG A 111 -10.15 2.06 -6.54
C ARG A 111 -10.09 3.34 -7.36
N LYS A 112 -10.34 4.49 -6.74
CA LYS A 112 -10.23 5.81 -7.39
C LYS A 112 -8.81 6.01 -7.92
N HIS A 113 -7.78 5.79 -7.11
CA HIS A 113 -6.39 5.93 -7.55
C HIS A 113 -6.02 4.94 -8.64
N HIS A 114 -6.52 3.70 -8.56
CA HIS A 114 -6.31 2.69 -9.60
C HIS A 114 -6.87 3.14 -10.95
N ARG A 115 -8.10 3.67 -10.99
CA ARG A 115 -8.70 4.24 -12.20
C ARG A 115 -7.94 5.47 -12.70
N THR A 116 -7.63 6.41 -11.80
CA THR A 116 -6.89 7.63 -12.16
C THR A 116 -5.53 7.31 -12.77
N ALA A 117 -4.78 6.34 -12.22
CA ALA A 117 -3.51 5.93 -12.80
C ALA A 117 -3.65 5.37 -14.22
N ALA A 118 -4.70 4.57 -14.47
CA ALA A 118 -4.98 4.05 -15.80
C ALA A 118 -5.36 5.17 -16.79
N GLU A 119 -6.27 6.06 -16.42
CA GLU A 119 -6.65 7.21 -17.22
C GLU A 119 -5.46 8.13 -17.55
N ARG A 120 -4.62 8.44 -16.58
CA ARG A 120 -3.41 9.25 -16.75
C ARG A 120 -2.39 8.57 -17.66
N PHE A 121 -2.26 7.25 -17.57
CA PHE A 121 -1.39 6.48 -18.47
C PHE A 121 -1.87 6.55 -19.91
N GLU A 122 -3.17 6.36 -20.19
CA GLU A 122 -3.73 6.47 -21.52
C GLU A 122 -3.59 7.88 -22.13
N LEU A 123 -3.59 8.91 -21.29
CA LEU A 123 -3.35 10.31 -21.68
C LEU A 123 -1.86 10.67 -21.81
N GLY A 124 -0.94 9.75 -21.55
CA GLY A 124 0.50 10.02 -21.55
C GLY A 124 1.00 10.90 -20.38
N LEU A 125 0.17 11.10 -19.36
CA LEU A 125 0.46 11.91 -18.17
C LEU A 125 1.08 11.10 -17.02
N SER A 126 1.09 9.78 -17.12
CA SER A 126 1.72 8.87 -16.17
C SER A 126 2.66 7.92 -16.91
N PRO A 127 3.83 7.59 -16.36
CA PRO A 127 4.76 6.65 -16.97
C PRO A 127 4.32 5.20 -16.83
N MET A 128 3.31 4.91 -16.01
CA MET A 128 2.83 3.55 -15.74
C MET A 128 1.38 3.56 -15.25
N LYS A 129 0.68 2.46 -15.43
CA LYS A 129 -0.58 2.13 -14.76
C LYS A 129 -0.33 1.23 -13.55
N LEU A 130 -1.30 1.14 -12.65
CA LEU A 130 -1.26 0.17 -11.55
C LEU A 130 -1.55 -1.24 -12.09
N PRO A 131 -0.98 -2.30 -11.49
CA PRO A 131 -1.17 -3.66 -11.99
C PRO A 131 -2.57 -4.19 -11.72
N GLY A 132 -3.05 -5.04 -12.62
CA GLY A 132 -4.23 -5.87 -12.44
C GLY A 132 -5.54 -5.11 -12.24
N TYR A 133 -6.41 -5.67 -11.42
CA TYR A 133 -7.76 -5.17 -11.17
C TYR A 133 -8.20 -5.38 -9.71
N ILE A 134 -9.20 -4.61 -9.28
CA ILE A 134 -9.77 -4.67 -7.94
C ILE A 134 -11.21 -5.17 -8.03
N THR A 135 -11.52 -6.24 -7.28
CA THR A 135 -12.87 -6.81 -7.21
C THR A 135 -13.79 -6.00 -6.29
N GLN A 136 -15.09 -6.30 -6.33
CA GLN A 136 -16.07 -5.68 -5.43
C GLN A 136 -15.87 -6.09 -3.96
N ASP A 137 -15.24 -7.26 -3.71
CA ASP A 137 -14.98 -7.79 -2.37
C ASP A 137 -13.65 -7.28 -1.77
N ASP A 138 -13.11 -6.16 -2.27
CA ASP A 138 -11.85 -5.57 -1.82
C ASP A 138 -10.62 -6.49 -1.98
N ASP A 139 -10.62 -7.31 -3.03
CA ASP A 139 -9.45 -8.06 -3.45
C ASP A 139 -8.79 -7.36 -4.65
N TRP A 140 -7.51 -7.06 -4.53
CA TRP A 140 -6.68 -6.58 -5.63
C TRP A 140 -5.86 -7.75 -6.19
N LYS A 141 -6.05 -8.04 -7.48
CA LYS A 141 -5.40 -9.16 -8.17
C LYS A 141 -4.62 -8.67 -9.37
N THR A 142 -3.48 -9.31 -9.63
CA THR A 142 -2.74 -9.11 -10.88
C THR A 142 -3.55 -9.62 -12.07
N GLU A 143 -3.08 -9.35 -13.30
CA GLU A 143 -3.72 -9.88 -14.53
C GLU A 143 -3.79 -11.42 -14.52
N ASN A 144 -2.84 -12.09 -13.88
CA ASN A 144 -2.79 -13.55 -13.73
C ASN A 144 -3.63 -14.07 -12.54
N GLY A 145 -4.39 -13.21 -11.86
CA GLY A 145 -5.25 -13.58 -10.74
C GLY A 145 -4.53 -13.72 -9.39
N THR A 146 -3.22 -13.41 -9.31
CA THR A 146 -2.49 -13.43 -8.03
C THR A 146 -2.96 -12.32 -7.12
N LEU A 147 -3.33 -12.65 -5.88
CA LEU A 147 -3.77 -11.70 -4.87
C LEU A 147 -2.57 -10.85 -4.39
N VAL A 148 -2.67 -9.53 -4.55
CA VAL A 148 -1.65 -8.53 -4.15
C VAL A 148 -2.17 -7.49 -3.16
N GLY A 149 -3.45 -7.53 -2.83
CA GLY A 149 -4.05 -6.72 -1.78
C GLY A 149 -5.42 -7.21 -1.39
N PHE A 150 -5.81 -7.01 -0.14
CA PHE A 150 -7.18 -7.26 0.30
C PHE A 150 -7.55 -6.43 1.51
N GLY A 151 -8.87 -6.17 1.66
CA GLY A 151 -9.48 -5.52 2.80
C GLY A 151 -10.32 -6.48 3.61
N ARG A 152 -10.09 -6.57 4.91
CA ARG A 152 -10.89 -7.43 5.79
C ARG A 152 -11.06 -6.78 7.16
N LYS A 153 -12.21 -7.01 7.77
CA LYS A 153 -12.43 -6.78 9.20
C LYS A 153 -12.54 -8.16 9.87
N PRO A 154 -11.46 -8.65 10.49
CA PRO A 154 -11.52 -9.90 11.23
C PRO A 154 -12.43 -9.78 12.46
N ALA A 155 -12.92 -10.93 12.96
CA ALA A 155 -13.55 -10.97 14.28
C ALA A 155 -12.53 -10.60 15.37
N ASP A 156 -12.94 -9.83 16.37
CA ASP A 156 -12.08 -9.31 17.44
C ASP A 156 -11.43 -10.41 18.29
N SER A 157 -11.98 -11.62 18.25
CA SER A 157 -11.47 -12.81 18.92
C SER A 157 -10.52 -13.67 18.04
N ASN A 158 -10.29 -13.29 16.79
CA ASN A 158 -9.53 -14.10 15.85
C ASN A 158 -8.04 -13.73 15.83
N ASP A 159 -7.24 -14.37 16.65
CA ASP A 159 -5.79 -14.17 16.73
C ASP A 159 -5.04 -14.67 15.46
N HIS A 160 -5.73 -15.39 14.57
CA HIS A 160 -5.18 -15.98 13.35
C HIS A 160 -5.69 -15.31 12.06
N ALA A 161 -6.27 -14.13 12.21
CA ALA A 161 -6.97 -13.41 11.14
C ALA A 161 -6.16 -13.21 9.86
N PHE A 162 -4.85 -13.12 9.98
CA PHE A 162 -3.93 -12.87 8.87
C PHE A 162 -2.94 -14.02 8.64
N GLN A 163 -3.16 -15.21 9.26
CA GLN A 163 -2.30 -16.35 9.03
C GLN A 163 -2.29 -16.82 7.56
N GLY A 164 -1.14 -17.32 7.11
CA GLY A 164 -0.95 -17.78 5.74
C GLY A 164 -0.53 -16.67 4.75
N ILE A 165 -0.33 -15.44 5.22
CA ILE A 165 0.24 -14.38 4.38
C ILE A 165 1.76 -14.54 4.38
N HIS A 166 2.29 -15.11 3.30
CA HIS A 166 3.72 -15.28 3.08
C HIS A 166 4.10 -14.57 1.78
N ARG A 167 4.58 -13.33 1.90
CA ARG A 167 5.10 -12.54 0.77
C ARG A 167 6.41 -11.89 1.18
N ARG A 168 7.25 -11.60 0.20
CA ARG A 168 8.53 -10.93 0.44
C ARG A 168 8.33 -9.51 0.98
N TYR A 169 7.29 -8.81 0.50
CA TYR A 169 6.97 -7.44 0.88
C TYR A 169 5.52 -7.38 1.40
N VAL A 170 5.36 -7.18 2.69
CA VAL A 170 4.05 -7.08 3.34
C VAL A 170 3.84 -5.65 3.84
N LEU A 171 2.76 -5.01 3.43
CA LEU A 171 2.28 -3.78 4.02
C LEU A 171 0.95 -4.04 4.72
N VAL A 172 0.88 -3.70 5.99
CA VAL A 172 -0.39 -3.69 6.72
C VAL A 172 -0.81 -2.25 6.99
N ILE A 173 -2.01 -1.91 6.61
CA ILE A 173 -2.63 -0.61 6.90
C ILE A 173 -3.76 -0.82 7.89
N VAL A 174 -3.65 -0.18 9.04
CA VAL A 174 -4.65 -0.18 10.10
C VAL A 174 -5.28 1.21 10.16
N ASP A 175 -6.46 1.35 9.56
CA ASP A 175 -7.20 2.62 9.59
C ASP A 175 -8.07 2.71 10.87
N GLU A 176 -8.32 3.93 11.35
CA GLU A 176 -9.01 4.21 12.60
C GLU A 176 -8.51 3.35 13.79
N SER A 177 -7.20 3.33 13.94
CA SER A 177 -6.46 2.43 14.84
C SER A 177 -6.86 2.52 16.31
N CYS A 178 -7.46 3.61 16.77
CA CYS A 178 -8.00 3.73 18.14
C CYS A 178 -9.08 2.70 18.44
N GLY A 179 -9.87 2.30 17.44
CA GLY A 179 -10.93 1.29 17.61
C GLY A 179 -10.46 -0.16 17.47
N ILE A 180 -9.17 -0.40 17.30
CA ILE A 180 -8.61 -1.74 17.09
C ILE A 180 -8.20 -2.36 18.44
N VAL A 181 -8.67 -3.59 18.67
CA VAL A 181 -8.31 -4.35 19.88
C VAL A 181 -6.85 -4.80 19.88
N PRO A 182 -6.17 -4.91 21.05
CA PRO A 182 -4.75 -5.29 21.14
C PRO A 182 -4.42 -6.61 20.45
N LYS A 183 -5.29 -7.61 20.50
CA LYS A 183 -5.12 -8.91 19.84
C LYS A 183 -4.93 -8.80 18.33
N LEU A 184 -5.63 -7.87 17.69
CA LEU A 184 -5.52 -7.66 16.26
C LEU A 184 -4.19 -6.98 15.90
N PHE A 185 -3.68 -6.08 16.74
CA PHE A 185 -2.32 -5.55 16.59
C PHE A 185 -1.26 -6.66 16.69
N ASN A 186 -1.39 -7.58 17.65
CA ASN A 186 -0.49 -8.74 17.74
C ASN A 186 -0.54 -9.61 16.48
N ALA A 187 -1.72 -9.80 15.89
CA ALA A 187 -1.86 -10.55 14.63
C ALA A 187 -1.21 -9.82 13.45
N VAL A 188 -1.28 -8.48 13.42
CA VAL A 188 -0.58 -7.64 12.42
C VAL A 188 0.93 -7.75 12.58
N GLU A 189 1.45 -7.65 13.80
CA GLU A 189 2.88 -7.79 14.08
C GLU A 189 3.41 -9.18 13.68
N ALA A 190 2.62 -10.23 13.88
CA ALA A 190 3.01 -11.60 13.56
C ALA A 190 3.26 -11.85 12.06
N ILE A 191 2.65 -11.07 11.16
CA ILE A 191 2.86 -11.18 9.71
C ILE A 191 3.87 -10.17 9.15
N THR A 192 4.39 -9.28 9.99
CA THR A 192 5.32 -8.20 9.59
C THR A 192 6.70 -8.36 10.23
N THR A 193 7.18 -9.61 10.31
CA THR A 193 8.42 -9.97 11.01
C THR A 193 9.71 -9.73 10.19
N THR A 194 9.59 -9.35 8.93
CA THR A 194 10.76 -9.15 8.06
C THR A 194 11.08 -7.65 7.89
N GLU A 195 12.33 -7.33 7.61
CA GLU A 195 12.77 -5.95 7.28
C GLU A 195 12.07 -5.35 6.06
N ASN A 196 11.53 -6.20 5.19
CA ASN A 196 10.77 -5.83 4.00
C ASN A 196 9.27 -5.62 4.28
N SER A 197 8.85 -5.72 5.52
CA SER A 197 7.47 -5.48 5.93
C SER A 197 7.29 -4.07 6.49
N ARG A 198 6.07 -3.54 6.39
CA ARG A 198 5.70 -2.22 6.92
C ARG A 198 4.33 -2.29 7.59
N ILE A 199 4.19 -1.52 8.67
CA ILE A 199 2.90 -1.26 9.31
C ILE A 199 2.65 0.25 9.25
N LEU A 200 1.50 0.63 8.74
CA LEU A 200 0.96 1.98 8.83
C LEU A 200 -0.30 1.95 9.71
N ALA A 201 -0.22 2.50 10.89
CA ALA A 201 -1.36 2.69 11.78
C ALA A 201 -1.78 4.16 11.76
N VAL A 202 -3.01 4.45 11.34
CA VAL A 202 -3.54 5.82 11.30
C VAL A 202 -4.80 5.92 12.16
N GLY A 203 -4.97 7.02 12.89
CA GLY A 203 -6.16 7.19 13.73
C GLY A 203 -6.20 8.54 14.43
N ASN A 204 -7.35 8.80 15.06
CA ASN A 204 -7.54 9.92 15.97
C ASN A 204 -7.30 9.41 17.41
N PRO A 205 -6.30 9.90 18.14
CA PRO A 205 -5.99 9.41 19.50
C PRO A 205 -6.92 10.07 20.54
N ASP A 206 -8.21 9.85 20.41
CA ASP A 206 -9.27 10.40 21.25
C ASP A 206 -9.54 9.56 22.52
N ASP A 207 -9.06 8.31 22.54
CA ASP A 207 -9.16 7.41 23.69
C ASP A 207 -7.76 7.08 24.25
N PRO A 208 -7.40 7.65 25.43
CA PRO A 208 -6.11 7.35 26.09
C PRO A 208 -5.97 5.88 26.52
N SER A 209 -7.06 5.12 26.64
CA SER A 209 -7.04 3.70 26.99
C SER A 209 -6.75 2.79 25.79
N ALA A 210 -6.90 3.30 24.57
CA ALA A 210 -6.65 2.56 23.35
C ALA A 210 -5.18 2.12 23.22
N HIS A 211 -4.94 0.93 22.67
CA HIS A 211 -3.59 0.44 22.42
C HIS A 211 -2.79 1.39 21.51
N PHE A 212 -3.44 1.97 20.52
CA PHE A 212 -2.86 2.94 19.59
C PHE A 212 -2.27 4.18 20.30
N TYR A 213 -2.88 4.62 21.42
CA TYR A 213 -2.39 5.77 22.19
C TYR A 213 -0.98 5.53 22.75
N LYS A 214 -0.67 4.28 23.11
CA LYS A 214 0.63 3.88 23.66
C LYS A 214 1.80 4.14 22.68
N PHE A 215 1.55 4.13 21.37
CA PHE A 215 2.58 4.43 20.37
C PHE A 215 3.15 5.86 20.46
N PHE A 216 2.48 6.74 21.19
CA PHE A 216 2.86 8.15 21.35
C PHE A 216 3.22 8.56 22.77
N THR A 217 3.10 7.66 23.75
CA THR A 217 3.24 7.97 25.18
C THR A 217 4.28 7.12 25.90
N THR A 218 4.67 5.99 25.35
CA THR A 218 5.81 5.21 25.86
C THR A 218 7.08 5.76 25.24
N ASP A 219 8.01 6.21 26.07
CA ASP A 219 9.38 6.48 25.63
C ASP A 219 9.97 5.21 24.99
N PRO A 220 10.70 5.35 23.87
CA PRO A 220 11.31 4.22 23.17
C PRO A 220 12.38 3.53 24.01
#